data_2cc3eda1768842e483b51ce66c9f2852
#
_entry.id   2cc3eda1768842e483b51ce66c9f2852
#
_cell.length_a   1.000
_cell.length_b   1.000
_cell.length_c   1.000
_cell.angle_alpha   90.00
_cell.angle_beta   90.00
_cell.angle_gamma   90.00
#
_symmetry.space_group_name_H-M   'P 1'
#
loop_
_entity.id
_entity.type
_entity.pdbx_description
1 polymer ?
#
loop_
_entity_poly.entity_id
_entity_poly.type
_entity_poly.pdbx_seq_one_letter_code
_entity_poly.pdbx_strand_id
1 'polypeptide(L)'
;RCETCDSLTTPQPTDNKFRVVTNKFWDNWFVLADVGGHVFLGDYGSVGKFSGLLSPELNIGVGKWFTPGIGVKLQFGISNSRGYSKEPTYYTYGGQKTADDGTPYWKSKMKWWDLSASAMFNLSRLFCGYEGKDSDKLMNQFIASVGIGALHHWGIDEQRNEWSGHLELQYSRFLSRKKNFSLDLKARATLYQTNF
;
A
#
# COMPACT_ATOMS: atom_id res chain seq x y z
N ARG A 1 -7.34 -4.65 71.83
CA ARG A 1 -8.10 -4.62 70.55
C ARG A 1 -7.20 -3.98 69.56
N CYS A 2 -6.56 -4.77 68.71
CA CYS A 2 -5.84 -4.31 67.54
C CYS A 2 -6.86 -4.10 66.44
N GLU A 3 -7.04 -2.88 65.97
CA GLU A 3 -7.72 -2.57 64.74
C GLU A 3 -6.71 -2.67 63.61
N THR A 4 -7.04 -3.52 62.71
CA THR A 4 -6.39 -3.83 61.45
C THR A 4 -6.21 -2.59 60.64
N CYS A 5 -4.99 -2.24 60.34
CA CYS A 5 -4.65 -1.31 59.26
C CYS A 5 -4.95 -2.01 57.94
N ASP A 6 -6.12 -1.80 57.39
CA ASP A 6 -6.35 -2.01 55.98
C ASP A 6 -5.52 -0.99 55.18
N SER A 7 -4.36 -1.44 54.74
CA SER A 7 -3.60 -0.76 53.71
C SER A 7 -4.41 -0.84 52.41
N LEU A 8 -5.22 0.16 52.17
CA LEU A 8 -5.75 0.47 50.86
C LEU A 8 -4.58 0.71 49.91
N THR A 9 -4.06 -0.35 49.36
CA THR A 9 -3.29 -0.25 48.13
C THR A 9 -4.22 0.22 47.05
N THR A 10 -4.28 1.53 46.87
CA THR A 10 -4.80 2.12 45.65
C THR A 10 -4.07 1.45 44.52
N PRO A 11 -4.76 0.77 43.57
CA PRO A 11 -4.10 0.24 42.41
C PRO A 11 -3.47 1.43 41.69
N GLN A 12 -2.14 1.46 41.62
CA GLN A 12 -1.47 2.40 40.72
C GLN A 12 -2.07 2.21 39.33
N PRO A 13 -2.45 3.28 38.65
CA PRO A 13 -2.85 3.18 37.28
C PRO A 13 -1.64 2.69 36.50
N THR A 14 -1.58 1.38 36.25
CA THR A 14 -0.63 0.82 35.31
C THR A 14 -0.91 1.50 33.98
N ASP A 15 0.08 2.24 33.49
CA ASP A 15 0.01 2.89 32.20
C ASP A 15 -0.02 1.82 31.10
N ASN A 16 -1.21 1.28 30.84
CA ASN A 16 -1.47 0.20 29.89
C ASN A 16 -1.55 0.73 28.43
N LYS A 17 -0.93 1.87 28.17
CA LYS A 17 -0.93 2.54 26.87
C LYS A 17 -0.61 1.61 25.69
N PHE A 18 0.19 0.59 25.93
CA PHE A 18 0.61 -0.39 24.94
C PHE A 18 0.14 -1.81 25.23
N ARG A 19 -0.89 -1.98 26.06
CA ARG A 19 -1.47 -3.29 26.29
C ARG A 19 -1.99 -3.86 24.96
N VAL A 20 -1.36 -4.94 24.53
CA VAL A 20 -1.76 -5.64 23.29
C VAL A 20 -2.98 -6.51 23.60
N VAL A 21 -4.12 -6.12 23.07
CA VAL A 21 -5.32 -6.96 23.06
C VAL A 21 -5.36 -7.66 21.71
N THR A 22 -5.12 -8.97 21.72
CA THR A 22 -5.27 -9.78 20.50
C THR A 22 -6.75 -10.03 20.24
N ASN A 23 -7.16 -9.82 18.99
CA ASN A 23 -8.53 -9.99 18.57
C ASN A 23 -8.81 -11.45 18.16
N LYS A 24 -10.07 -11.87 18.26
CA LYS A 24 -10.50 -13.17 17.73
C LYS A 24 -10.23 -13.24 16.21
N PHE A 25 -10.09 -14.46 15.69
CA PHE A 25 -9.72 -14.65 14.27
C PHE A 25 -10.64 -13.91 13.30
N TRP A 26 -11.94 -13.88 13.54
CA TRP A 26 -12.93 -13.27 12.65
C TRP A 26 -13.15 -11.77 12.88
N ASP A 27 -12.50 -11.18 13.89
CA ASP A 27 -12.63 -9.76 14.18
C ASP A 27 -11.63 -8.94 13.34
N ASN A 28 -12.00 -7.68 13.06
CA ASN A 28 -11.13 -6.67 12.42
C ASN A 28 -10.64 -6.99 11.02
N TRP A 29 -11.42 -7.74 10.27
CA TRP A 29 -11.25 -7.86 8.84
C TRP A 29 -11.76 -6.60 8.14
N PHE A 30 -11.11 -6.23 7.05
CA PHE A 30 -11.54 -5.14 6.18
C PHE A 30 -11.35 -5.51 4.72
N VAL A 31 -12.14 -4.88 3.87
CA VAL A 31 -12.03 -4.95 2.41
C VAL A 31 -11.61 -3.57 1.92
N LEU A 32 -10.76 -3.53 0.92
CA LEU A 32 -10.34 -2.30 0.27
C LEU A 32 -10.59 -2.38 -1.23
N ALA A 33 -10.91 -1.23 -1.80
CA ALA A 33 -10.94 -1.01 -3.24
C ALA A 33 -10.37 0.37 -3.50
N ASP A 34 -9.40 0.48 -4.36
CA ASP A 34 -8.78 1.75 -4.71
C ASP A 34 -8.55 1.91 -6.20
N VAL A 35 -8.54 3.14 -6.64
CA VAL A 35 -8.19 3.55 -7.98
C VAL A 35 -7.05 4.55 -7.88
N GLY A 36 -6.09 4.43 -8.75
CA GLY A 36 -4.92 5.29 -8.73
C GLY A 36 -4.30 5.46 -10.10
N GLY A 37 -3.18 6.14 -10.09
CA GLY A 37 -2.30 6.21 -11.24
C GLY A 37 -0.87 5.95 -10.78
N HIS A 38 -0.11 5.28 -11.60
CA HIS A 38 1.31 5.06 -11.38
C HIS A 38 2.15 5.51 -12.57
N VAL A 39 3.41 5.71 -12.32
CA VAL A 39 4.42 6.04 -13.32
C VAL A 39 5.51 4.99 -13.22
N PHE A 40 5.81 4.34 -14.32
CA PHE A 40 6.95 3.44 -14.42
C PHE A 40 8.20 4.23 -14.77
N LEU A 41 9.18 4.23 -13.88
CA LEU A 41 10.47 4.91 -14.06
C LEU A 41 11.48 3.87 -14.57
N GLY A 42 11.65 3.80 -15.88
CA GLY A 42 12.71 3.05 -16.54
C GLY A 42 13.79 3.97 -17.07
N ASP A 43 14.88 3.40 -17.60
CA ASP A 43 16.08 4.12 -18.06
C ASP A 43 15.80 5.20 -19.11
N TYR A 44 14.69 5.09 -19.85
CA TYR A 44 14.28 6.00 -20.92
C TYR A 44 13.06 6.85 -20.56
N GLY A 45 12.65 6.86 -19.30
CA GLY A 45 11.45 7.58 -18.83
C GLY A 45 11.50 9.10 -19.02
N SER A 46 12.71 9.68 -19.09
CA SER A 46 12.93 11.14 -19.24
C SER A 46 12.78 11.66 -20.68
N VAL A 47 12.78 10.78 -21.68
CA VAL A 47 12.81 11.18 -23.11
C VAL A 47 11.48 11.78 -23.59
N GLY A 48 10.38 11.37 -23.00
CA GLY A 48 9.05 11.83 -23.40
C GLY A 48 8.32 12.62 -22.31
N LYS A 49 7.09 13.07 -22.65
CA LYS A 49 6.28 13.84 -21.70
C LYS A 49 5.82 12.95 -20.52
N PHE A 50 5.96 13.45 -19.30
CA PHE A 50 5.53 12.78 -18.07
C PHE A 50 4.06 12.31 -18.11
N SER A 51 3.19 13.11 -18.70
CA SER A 51 1.77 12.76 -18.87
C SER A 51 1.55 11.49 -19.70
N GLY A 52 2.50 11.14 -20.57
CA GLY A 52 2.47 9.91 -21.36
C GLY A 52 2.84 8.65 -20.60
N LEU A 53 3.48 8.80 -19.43
CA LEU A 53 3.87 7.70 -18.52
C LEU A 53 2.77 7.38 -17.52
N LEU A 54 1.88 8.34 -17.22
CA LEU A 54 0.83 8.15 -16.23
C LEU A 54 -0.13 7.05 -16.68
N SER A 55 -0.26 6.05 -15.86
CA SER A 55 -1.00 4.82 -16.14
C SER A 55 -2.05 4.56 -15.05
N PRO A 56 -3.30 4.26 -15.42
CA PRO A 56 -4.33 3.97 -14.45
C PRO A 56 -4.12 2.60 -13.82
N GLU A 57 -4.45 2.49 -12.55
CA GLU A 57 -4.38 1.27 -11.74
C GLU A 57 -5.66 1.10 -10.94
N LEU A 58 -6.16 -0.13 -10.87
CA LEU A 58 -7.29 -0.53 -10.03
C LEU A 58 -6.84 -1.65 -9.11
N ASN A 59 -7.11 -1.50 -7.84
CA ASN A 59 -6.77 -2.49 -6.81
C ASN A 59 -7.99 -2.87 -5.99
N ILE A 60 -8.07 -4.14 -5.64
CA ILE A 60 -9.00 -4.68 -4.64
C ILE A 60 -8.22 -5.52 -3.64
N GLY A 61 -8.68 -5.60 -2.43
CA GLY A 61 -7.97 -6.41 -1.45
C GLY A 61 -8.75 -6.66 -0.18
N VAL A 62 -8.16 -7.50 0.64
CA VAL A 62 -8.66 -7.86 1.95
C VAL A 62 -7.52 -7.79 2.95
N GLY A 63 -7.82 -7.36 4.14
CA GLY A 63 -6.82 -7.31 5.20
C GLY A 63 -7.42 -7.56 6.56
N LYS A 64 -6.52 -7.71 7.52
CA LYS A 64 -6.87 -7.98 8.92
C LYS A 64 -5.93 -7.24 9.85
N TRP A 65 -6.50 -6.58 10.84
CA TRP A 65 -5.75 -6.04 11.96
C TRP A 65 -5.67 -7.08 13.08
N PHE A 66 -4.47 -7.50 13.43
CA PHE A 66 -4.23 -8.39 14.59
C PHE A 66 -4.22 -7.62 15.89
N THR A 67 -3.64 -6.44 15.84
CA THR A 67 -3.63 -5.46 16.92
C THR A 67 -4.01 -4.09 16.34
N PRO A 68 -4.33 -3.09 17.16
CA PRO A 68 -4.59 -1.74 16.65
C PRO A 68 -3.43 -1.14 15.84
N GLY A 69 -2.21 -1.63 16.07
CA GLY A 69 -0.98 -1.13 15.43
C GLY A 69 -0.41 -1.99 14.31
N ILE A 70 -0.78 -3.29 14.25
CA ILE A 70 -0.17 -4.24 13.30
C ILE A 70 -1.24 -5.04 12.60
N GLY A 71 -1.15 -5.12 11.28
CA GLY A 71 -2.05 -5.88 10.43
C GLY A 71 -1.36 -6.45 9.20
N VAL A 72 -2.12 -7.17 8.41
CA VAL A 72 -1.71 -7.66 7.09
C VAL A 72 -2.79 -7.36 6.07
N LYS A 73 -2.39 -7.21 4.80
CA LYS A 73 -3.32 -7.14 3.68
C LYS A 73 -2.82 -7.97 2.50
N LEU A 74 -3.76 -8.52 1.78
CA LEU A 74 -3.58 -9.13 0.47
C LEU A 74 -4.30 -8.27 -0.54
N GLN A 75 -3.64 -7.91 -1.63
CA GLN A 75 -4.15 -6.98 -2.63
C GLN A 75 -3.91 -7.54 -4.02
N PHE A 76 -4.92 -7.45 -4.87
CA PHE A 76 -4.88 -7.79 -6.28
C PHE A 76 -5.05 -6.50 -7.08
N GLY A 77 -4.12 -6.25 -8.01
CA GLY A 77 -4.09 -5.08 -8.86
C GLY A 77 -4.14 -5.43 -10.34
N ILE A 78 -4.70 -4.54 -11.13
CA ILE A 78 -4.65 -4.57 -12.58
C ILE A 78 -4.27 -3.20 -13.12
N SER A 79 -3.42 -3.19 -14.13
CA SER A 79 -2.97 -1.96 -14.75
C SER A 79 -2.51 -2.12 -16.19
N ASN A 80 -2.38 -0.95 -16.84
CA ASN A 80 -1.76 -0.79 -18.15
C ASN A 80 -0.60 0.20 -18.02
N SER A 81 0.62 -0.29 -17.74
CA SER A 81 1.80 0.58 -17.69
C SER A 81 2.20 1.09 -19.05
N ARG A 82 2.59 2.35 -19.08
CA ARG A 82 3.12 3.03 -20.26
C ARG A 82 4.56 3.38 -20.02
N GLY A 83 5.39 3.24 -21.07
CA GLY A 83 6.81 3.52 -21.00
C GLY A 83 7.35 4.02 -22.32
N TYR A 84 8.62 4.42 -22.28
CA TYR A 84 9.41 4.76 -23.45
C TYR A 84 10.62 3.85 -23.51
N SER A 85 11.02 3.42 -24.70
CA SER A 85 12.18 2.57 -24.94
C SER A 85 13.02 3.11 -26.08
N LYS A 86 14.32 2.82 -26.03
CA LYS A 86 15.28 3.17 -27.08
C LYS A 86 15.09 2.33 -28.33
N GLU A 87 14.75 1.08 -28.12
CA GLU A 87 14.59 0.07 -29.18
C GLU A 87 13.16 -0.49 -29.16
N PRO A 88 12.67 -1.01 -30.29
CA PRO A 88 11.38 -1.67 -30.30
C PRO A 88 11.42 -2.95 -29.44
N THR A 89 10.51 -3.04 -28.50
CA THR A 89 10.30 -4.21 -27.64
C THR A 89 8.99 -4.89 -27.97
N TYR A 90 8.72 -6.06 -27.43
CA TYR A 90 7.43 -6.76 -27.59
C TYR A 90 6.23 -5.92 -27.15
N TYR A 91 6.45 -4.90 -26.29
CA TYR A 91 5.43 -4.00 -25.78
C TYR A 91 5.23 -2.74 -26.61
N THR A 92 6.01 -2.57 -27.68
CA THR A 92 6.00 -1.39 -28.50
C THR A 92 4.72 -1.28 -29.32
N TYR A 93 4.13 -0.11 -29.34
CA TYR A 93 3.00 0.19 -30.21
C TYR A 93 3.23 1.49 -30.99
N GLY A 94 2.78 1.49 -32.24
CA GLY A 94 3.00 2.62 -33.14
C GLY A 94 4.42 2.68 -33.71
N GLY A 95 4.71 3.69 -34.48
CA GLY A 95 6.01 3.92 -35.09
C GLY A 95 6.97 4.66 -34.16
N GLN A 96 8.24 4.74 -34.60
CA GLN A 96 9.27 5.55 -33.97
C GLN A 96 8.82 7.01 -33.86
N LYS A 97 9.08 7.64 -32.73
CA LYS A 97 8.83 9.06 -32.46
C LYS A 97 10.13 9.74 -32.12
N THR A 98 10.15 11.04 -32.30
CA THR A 98 11.30 11.88 -31.96
C THR A 98 10.90 12.85 -30.85
N ALA A 99 11.71 12.93 -29.82
CA ALA A 99 11.56 13.88 -28.73
C ALA A 99 11.92 15.31 -29.17
N ASP A 100 11.64 16.30 -28.33
CA ASP A 100 11.93 17.70 -28.62
C ASP A 100 13.43 17.99 -28.76
N ASP A 101 14.27 17.14 -28.19
CA ASP A 101 15.75 17.17 -28.27
C ASP A 101 16.31 16.42 -29.49
N GLY A 102 15.45 15.86 -30.35
CA GLY A 102 15.86 15.07 -31.50
C GLY A 102 16.09 13.57 -31.22
N THR A 103 15.94 13.12 -29.96
CA THR A 103 16.18 11.72 -29.58
C THR A 103 15.06 10.82 -30.06
N PRO A 104 15.35 9.75 -30.82
CA PRO A 104 14.35 8.79 -31.25
C PRO A 104 13.92 7.91 -30.08
N TYR A 105 12.63 7.64 -29.97
CA TYR A 105 12.06 6.76 -28.94
C TYR A 105 10.84 5.99 -29.43
N TRP A 106 10.56 4.90 -28.76
CA TRP A 106 9.39 4.07 -28.99
C TRP A 106 8.45 4.12 -27.79
N LYS A 107 7.14 4.09 -28.06
CA LYS A 107 6.13 3.99 -26.99
C LYS A 107 5.82 2.53 -26.70
N SER A 108 5.87 2.15 -25.43
CA SER A 108 5.49 0.82 -24.97
C SER A 108 4.25 0.89 -24.07
N LYS A 109 3.43 -0.14 -24.16
CA LYS A 109 2.26 -0.34 -23.32
C LYS A 109 2.21 -1.79 -22.89
N MET A 110 2.26 -1.98 -21.59
CA MET A 110 2.29 -3.28 -20.94
C MET A 110 1.05 -3.46 -20.07
N LYS A 111 0.34 -4.55 -20.28
CA LYS A 111 -0.79 -4.94 -19.44
C LYS A 111 -0.31 -5.95 -18.42
N TRP A 112 -0.69 -5.79 -17.17
CA TRP A 112 -0.30 -6.69 -16.11
C TRP A 112 -1.33 -6.75 -14.98
N TRP A 113 -1.26 -7.79 -14.20
CA TRP A 113 -1.89 -7.91 -12.91
C TRP A 113 -0.84 -8.27 -11.87
N ASP A 114 -1.06 -7.86 -10.66
CA ASP A 114 -0.22 -8.19 -9.51
C ASP A 114 -1.04 -8.76 -8.37
N LEU A 115 -0.39 -9.64 -7.63
CA LEU A 115 -0.88 -10.12 -6.34
C LEU A 115 0.18 -9.80 -5.31
N SER A 116 -0.18 -9.02 -4.31
CA SER A 116 0.77 -8.55 -3.30
C SER A 116 0.27 -8.80 -1.88
N ALA A 117 1.20 -9.13 -0.99
CA ALA A 117 0.98 -9.29 0.43
C ALA A 117 1.83 -8.29 1.19
N SER A 118 1.24 -7.59 2.16
CA SER A 118 1.90 -6.53 2.92
C SER A 118 1.65 -6.66 4.41
N ALA A 119 2.69 -6.42 5.21
CA ALA A 119 2.57 -6.09 6.61
C ALA A 119 2.24 -4.59 6.76
N MET A 120 1.31 -4.27 7.61
CA MET A 120 0.83 -2.92 7.86
C MET A 120 1.15 -2.50 9.29
N PHE A 121 1.62 -1.26 9.44
CA PHE A 121 1.97 -0.63 10.72
C PHE A 121 1.20 0.67 10.85
N ASN A 122 0.26 0.71 11.78
CA ASN A 122 -0.48 1.93 12.07
C ASN A 122 0.37 2.85 12.95
N LEU A 123 1.08 3.78 12.33
CA LEU A 123 1.99 4.69 13.01
C LEU A 123 1.26 5.55 14.04
N SER A 124 0.06 6.01 13.72
CA SER A 124 -0.75 6.81 14.65
C SER A 124 -1.05 6.05 15.94
N ARG A 125 -1.34 4.74 15.84
CA ARG A 125 -1.61 3.90 17.02
C ARG A 125 -0.34 3.51 17.77
N LEU A 126 0.73 3.26 17.05
CA LEU A 126 2.02 2.93 17.66
C LEU A 126 2.58 4.10 18.49
N PHE A 127 2.40 5.34 18.03
CA PHE A 127 2.91 6.51 18.74
C PHE A 127 1.92 7.09 19.76
N CYS A 128 0.60 7.07 19.46
CA CYS A 128 -0.41 7.62 20.36
C CYS A 128 -0.94 6.62 21.41
N GLY A 129 -0.61 5.32 21.24
CA GLY A 129 -1.06 4.23 22.11
C GLY A 129 -2.33 3.55 21.59
N TYR A 130 -2.62 2.38 22.16
CA TYR A 130 -3.71 1.49 21.76
C TYR A 130 -5.00 1.73 22.52
N GLU A 131 -4.91 2.19 23.75
CA GLU A 131 -6.02 2.42 24.67
C GLU A 131 -6.16 3.89 25.05
N GLY A 132 -7.37 4.28 25.37
CA GLY A 132 -7.73 5.57 25.93
C GLY A 132 -8.93 6.22 25.21
N LYS A 133 -9.60 7.12 25.94
CA LYS A 133 -10.71 7.91 25.41
C LYS A 133 -10.34 8.69 24.12
N ASP A 134 -9.07 8.99 23.95
CA ASP A 134 -8.56 9.69 22.77
C ASP A 134 -8.36 8.78 21.56
N SER A 135 -8.19 7.47 21.79
CA SER A 135 -8.11 6.48 20.72
C SER A 135 -9.40 6.39 19.90
N ASP A 136 -10.56 6.58 20.54
CA ASP A 136 -11.85 6.60 19.84
C ASP A 136 -12.07 7.88 19.05
N LYS A 137 -11.39 8.96 19.42
CA LYS A 137 -11.42 10.25 18.71
C LYS A 137 -10.50 10.30 17.49
N LEU A 138 -9.54 9.35 17.36
CA LEU A 138 -8.66 9.32 16.21
C LEU A 138 -9.43 8.97 14.93
N MET A 139 -9.85 10.01 14.24
CA MET A 139 -10.52 9.91 12.93
C MET A 139 -9.52 9.82 11.78
N ASN A 140 -8.28 10.26 12.01
CA ASN A 140 -7.21 10.27 11.02
C ASN A 140 -6.10 9.31 11.46
N GLN A 141 -5.58 8.53 10.53
CA GLN A 141 -4.53 7.55 10.79
C GLN A 141 -3.48 7.57 9.69
N PHE A 142 -2.22 7.43 10.08
CA PHE A 142 -1.11 7.18 9.17
C PHE A 142 -0.68 5.73 9.30
N ILE A 143 -0.61 5.05 8.17
CA ILE A 143 -0.27 3.64 8.08
C ILE A 143 0.91 3.50 7.12
N ALA A 144 1.96 2.82 7.56
CA ALA A 144 3.05 2.38 6.71
C ALA A 144 2.88 0.90 6.39
N SER A 145 3.19 0.51 5.17
CA SER A 145 3.13 -0.90 4.77
C SER A 145 4.39 -1.28 4.01
N VAL A 146 4.85 -2.49 4.24
CA VAL A 146 5.93 -3.11 3.50
C VAL A 146 5.45 -4.46 2.99
N GLY A 147 5.73 -4.77 1.75
CA GLY A 147 5.23 -6.00 1.16
C GLY A 147 6.03 -6.51 -0.02
N ILE A 148 5.65 -7.70 -0.42
CA ILE A 148 6.15 -8.38 -1.60
C ILE A 148 4.98 -8.72 -2.51
N GLY A 149 5.24 -8.83 -3.80
CA GLY A 149 4.23 -9.17 -4.79
C GLY A 149 4.78 -10.00 -5.92
N ALA A 150 3.88 -10.62 -6.65
CA ALA A 150 4.15 -11.28 -7.91
C ALA A 150 3.35 -10.56 -9.00
N LEU A 151 4.04 -10.16 -10.04
CA LEU A 151 3.48 -9.47 -11.19
C LEU A 151 3.50 -10.41 -12.39
N HIS A 152 2.42 -10.45 -13.11
CA HIS A 152 2.28 -11.26 -14.31
C HIS A 152 1.87 -10.38 -15.50
N HIS A 153 2.66 -10.48 -16.56
CA HIS A 153 2.38 -9.79 -17.83
C HIS A 153 1.41 -10.60 -18.68
N TRP A 154 0.53 -9.91 -19.36
CA TRP A 154 -0.54 -10.51 -20.12
C TRP A 154 -0.54 -9.97 -21.58
N GLY A 155 -0.71 -10.87 -22.52
CA GLY A 155 -0.82 -10.52 -23.94
C GLY A 155 0.48 -10.55 -24.73
N ILE A 156 1.45 -11.33 -24.28
CA ILE A 156 2.74 -11.56 -24.95
C ILE A 156 3.00 -13.06 -24.97
N ASP A 157 3.69 -13.52 -26.01
CA ASP A 157 4.03 -14.94 -26.18
C ASP A 157 4.98 -15.47 -25.07
N GLU A 158 5.77 -14.61 -24.46
CA GLU A 158 6.58 -14.94 -23.29
C GLU A 158 5.88 -14.46 -22.00
N GLN A 159 5.24 -15.40 -21.31
CA GLN A 159 4.69 -15.16 -19.98
C GLN A 159 5.83 -15.04 -18.97
N ARG A 160 6.11 -13.83 -18.51
CA ARG A 160 7.08 -13.59 -17.46
C ARG A 160 6.36 -13.28 -16.15
N ASN A 161 6.78 -13.98 -15.10
CA ASN A 161 6.42 -13.68 -13.73
C ASN A 161 7.58 -12.90 -13.11
N GLU A 162 7.29 -11.73 -12.55
CA GLU A 162 8.27 -10.90 -11.89
C GLU A 162 7.91 -10.74 -10.42
N TRP A 163 8.93 -10.75 -9.57
CA TRP A 163 8.76 -10.43 -8.17
C TRP A 163 8.88 -8.94 -7.94
N SER A 164 8.13 -8.43 -6.98
CA SER A 164 8.19 -7.04 -6.58
C SER A 164 8.31 -6.90 -5.08
N GLY A 165 9.00 -5.86 -4.65
CA GLY A 165 8.99 -5.38 -3.28
C GLY A 165 8.40 -3.97 -3.25
N HIS A 166 7.57 -3.64 -2.26
CA HIS A 166 6.98 -2.32 -2.19
C HIS A 166 6.93 -1.76 -0.77
N LEU A 167 7.00 -0.44 -0.73
CA LEU A 167 6.73 0.37 0.44
C LEU A 167 5.53 1.27 0.15
N GLU A 168 4.62 1.39 1.09
CA GLU A 168 3.43 2.21 0.95
C GLU A 168 3.20 3.04 2.20
N LEU A 169 2.86 4.30 2.00
CA LEU A 169 2.35 5.20 3.03
C LEU A 169 0.89 5.52 2.72
N GLN A 170 0.05 5.38 3.71
CA GLN A 170 -1.38 5.58 3.61
C GLN A 170 -1.83 6.57 4.67
N TYR A 171 -2.60 7.56 4.25
CA TYR A 171 -3.37 8.42 5.14
C TYR A 171 -4.83 7.99 5.05
N SER A 172 -5.40 7.55 6.17
CA SER A 172 -6.79 7.11 6.27
C SER A 172 -7.59 8.08 7.11
N ARG A 173 -8.74 8.50 6.58
CA ARG A 173 -9.73 9.28 7.32
C ARG A 173 -11.03 8.50 7.45
N PHE A 174 -11.44 8.21 8.68
CA PHE A 174 -12.74 7.60 8.92
C PHE A 174 -13.87 8.58 8.66
N LEU A 175 -14.85 8.13 7.89
CA LEU A 175 -16.04 8.93 7.53
C LEU A 175 -17.15 8.82 8.58
N SER A 176 -17.09 7.78 9.43
CA SER A 176 -18.10 7.52 10.46
C SER A 176 -17.44 7.34 11.83
N ARG A 177 -18.14 7.75 12.88
CA ARG A 177 -17.71 7.48 14.27
C ARG A 177 -17.62 5.98 14.59
N LYS A 178 -18.41 5.15 13.90
CA LYS A 178 -18.32 3.68 14.01
C LYS A 178 -17.09 3.10 13.30
N LYS A 179 -16.34 3.93 12.56
CA LYS A 179 -15.10 3.54 11.83
C LYS A 179 -15.28 2.38 10.84
N ASN A 180 -16.49 2.23 10.28
CA ASN A 180 -16.79 1.19 9.30
C ASN A 180 -16.30 1.55 7.89
N PHE A 181 -16.16 2.86 7.60
CA PHE A 181 -15.73 3.36 6.30
C PHE A 181 -14.62 4.38 6.47
N SER A 182 -13.59 4.26 5.65
CA SER A 182 -12.51 5.24 5.55
C SER A 182 -12.32 5.69 4.11
N LEU A 183 -11.82 6.90 3.96
CA LEU A 183 -11.25 7.40 2.72
C LEU A 183 -9.73 7.38 2.87
N ASP A 184 -9.05 6.75 1.93
CA ASP A 184 -7.63 6.53 2.00
C ASP A 184 -6.90 7.24 0.86
N LEU A 185 -5.83 7.95 1.19
CA LEU A 185 -4.86 8.47 0.24
C LEU A 185 -3.58 7.65 0.38
N LYS A 186 -3.08 7.09 -0.72
CA LYS A 186 -1.93 6.18 -0.71
C LYS A 186 -0.82 6.68 -1.62
N ALA A 187 0.41 6.52 -1.18
CA ALA A 187 1.60 6.68 -1.98
C ALA A 187 2.42 5.38 -1.89
N ARG A 188 2.71 4.76 -3.02
CA ARG A 188 3.43 3.49 -3.08
C ARG A 188 4.67 3.63 -3.96
N ALA A 189 5.80 3.12 -3.48
CA ALA A 189 7.00 2.90 -4.26
C ALA A 189 7.22 1.39 -4.42
N THR A 190 7.37 0.92 -5.65
CA THR A 190 7.53 -0.50 -5.96
C THR A 190 8.82 -0.71 -6.76
N LEU A 191 9.61 -1.67 -6.33
CA LEU A 191 10.79 -2.14 -7.02
C LEU A 191 10.46 -3.49 -7.64
N TYR A 192 10.74 -3.65 -8.91
CA TYR A 192 10.56 -4.89 -9.66
C TYR A 192 11.92 -5.54 -9.91
N GLN A 193 11.98 -6.84 -9.71
CA GLN A 193 13.15 -7.61 -10.14
C GLN A 193 12.95 -7.97 -11.61
N THR A 194 13.43 -7.09 -12.49
CA THR A 194 13.44 -7.33 -13.93
C THR A 194 14.77 -7.94 -14.33
N ASN A 195 14.74 -9.17 -14.82
CA ASN A 195 15.86 -9.76 -15.54
C ASN A 195 15.69 -9.37 -17.01
N PHE A 196 16.34 -8.28 -17.41
CA PHE A 196 16.52 -7.92 -18.81
C PHE A 196 17.69 -8.66 -19.41
#